data_d27cf4d1029f10fad659e1cca52a9b0d
#
_entry.id   d27cf4d1029f10fad659e1cca52a9b0d
#
_cell.length_a   1.000
_cell.length_b   1.000
_cell.length_c   1.000
_cell.angle_alpha   90.00
_cell.angle_beta   90.00
_cell.angle_gamma   90.00
#
_symmetry.space_group_name_H-M   'P 1'
#
loop_
_entity.id
_entity.type
_entity.pdbx_description
1 polymer ?
#
loop_
_entity_poly.entity_id
_entity_poly.type
_entity_poly.pdbx_seq_one_letter_code
_entity_poly.pdbx_strand_id
1 'polypeptide(L)'
;MIRFNNDYNHGAHPAILKAIADTNDTSYGGYGEDEWCDKASFIIRNIIDRPDAEVRFFPGATQANFIVIDAALSPVQSVIAADTGHINCH
;
A
#
# COMPACT_ATOMS: atom_id res chain seq x y z
N MET A 1 -22.24 2.44 16.02
CA MET A 1 -22.27 1.09 15.39
C MET A 1 -20.94 0.80 14.72
N ILE A 2 -20.39 -0.35 14.96
CA ILE A 2 -19.17 -0.80 14.29
C ILE A 2 -19.56 -1.53 12.99
N ARG A 3 -18.95 -1.13 11.88
CA ARG A 3 -19.20 -1.73 10.57
C ARG A 3 -17.90 -2.29 9.99
N PHE A 4 -18.00 -3.45 9.35
CA PHE A 4 -16.86 -4.13 8.74
C PHE A 4 -17.04 -4.36 7.22
N ASN A 5 -18.02 -3.70 6.60
CA ASN A 5 -18.33 -3.90 5.19
C ASN A 5 -17.34 -3.21 4.22
N ASN A 6 -16.70 -2.14 4.68
CA ASN A 6 -15.64 -1.45 3.94
C ASN A 6 -14.89 -0.48 4.86
N ASP A 7 -13.86 0.16 4.33
CA ASP A 7 -13.01 1.12 5.03
C ASP A 7 -13.24 2.58 4.61
N TYR A 8 -14.35 2.89 3.94
CA TYR A 8 -14.59 4.22 3.38
C TYR A 8 -15.21 5.22 4.36
N ASN A 9 -15.52 4.82 5.58
CA ASN A 9 -16.40 5.57 6.48
C ASN A 9 -15.66 6.51 7.44
N HIS A 10 -14.36 6.34 7.62
CA HIS A 10 -13.58 7.11 8.59
C HIS A 10 -12.27 7.57 7.98
N GLY A 11 -11.79 8.68 8.48
CA GLY A 11 -10.46 9.17 8.11
C GLY A 11 -9.35 8.47 8.89
N ALA A 12 -8.18 9.09 8.89
CA ALA A 12 -7.00 8.53 9.56
C ALA A 12 -7.11 8.66 11.08
N HIS A 13 -6.42 7.75 11.78
CA HIS A 13 -6.24 7.85 13.22
C HIS A 13 -5.62 9.22 13.59
N PRO A 14 -6.01 9.83 14.74
CA PRO A 14 -5.49 11.14 15.14
C PRO A 14 -3.96 11.25 15.16
N ALA A 15 -3.25 10.19 15.52
CA ALA A 15 -1.79 10.17 15.50
C ALA A 15 -1.23 10.30 14.08
N ILE A 16 -1.90 9.74 13.08
CA ILE A 16 -1.52 9.87 11.67
C ILE A 16 -1.76 11.29 11.19
N LEU A 17 -2.90 11.89 11.55
CA LEU A 17 -3.21 13.28 11.20
C LEU A 17 -2.17 14.24 11.78
N LYS A 18 -1.75 14.00 13.04
CA LYS A 18 -0.70 14.80 13.67
C LYS A 18 0.63 14.66 12.93
N ALA A 19 1.01 13.45 12.57
CA ALA A 19 2.25 13.20 11.82
C ALA A 19 2.25 13.90 10.46
N ILE A 20 1.11 13.88 9.75
CA ILE A 20 0.94 14.60 8.49
C ILE A 20 1.09 16.10 8.71
N ALA A 21 0.44 16.66 9.72
CA ALA A 21 0.53 18.08 10.04
C ALA A 21 1.97 18.50 10.38
N ASP A 22 2.68 17.70 11.17
CA ASP A 22 4.04 17.98 11.61
C ASP A 22 5.06 17.94 10.45
N THR A 23 4.78 17.19 9.40
CA THR A 23 5.68 17.03 8.24
C THR A 23 5.21 17.77 6.99
N ASN A 24 4.09 18.46 7.06
CA ASN A 24 3.41 19.03 5.88
C ASN A 24 4.27 20.08 5.13
N ASP A 25 5.08 20.84 5.83
CA ASP A 25 5.90 21.90 5.22
C ASP A 25 7.30 21.44 4.82
N THR A 26 7.63 20.18 5.02
CA THR A 26 8.93 19.61 4.68
C THR A 26 8.89 18.99 3.29
N SER A 27 9.93 19.26 2.49
CA SER A 27 10.08 18.64 1.17
C SER A 27 10.85 17.33 1.28
N TYR A 28 10.37 16.31 0.60
CA TYR A 28 10.98 14.98 0.56
C TYR A 28 11.18 14.52 -0.89
N GLY A 29 12.07 13.56 -1.08
CA GLY A 29 12.21 12.88 -2.36
C GLY A 29 10.93 12.12 -2.74
N GLY A 30 10.68 11.98 -4.02
CA GLY A 30 9.52 11.26 -4.52
C GLY A 30 9.80 9.79 -4.79
N TYR A 31 8.78 9.10 -5.29
CA TYR A 31 8.88 7.70 -5.77
C TYR A 31 9.30 6.70 -4.68
N GLY A 32 8.96 6.96 -3.42
CA GLY A 32 9.28 6.07 -2.32
C GLY A 32 10.74 6.12 -1.85
N GLU A 33 11.49 7.12 -2.27
CA GLU A 33 12.92 7.28 -1.94
C GLU A 33 13.17 8.30 -0.83
N ASP A 34 12.23 8.49 0.07
CA ASP A 34 12.36 9.38 1.21
C ASP A 34 12.62 8.61 2.51
N GLU A 35 13.05 9.35 3.54
CA GLU A 35 13.38 8.76 4.84
C GLU A 35 12.18 8.10 5.54
N TRP A 36 10.96 8.58 5.29
CA TRP A 36 9.75 8.02 5.90
C TRP A 36 9.41 6.67 5.28
N CYS A 37 9.56 6.53 3.97
CA CYS A 37 9.42 5.23 3.30
C CYS A 37 10.47 4.23 3.79
N ASP A 38 11.71 4.66 3.99
CA ASP A 38 12.78 3.81 4.53
C ASP A 38 12.45 3.33 5.95
N LYS A 39 11.98 4.24 6.81
CA LYS A 39 11.56 3.88 8.18
C LYS A 39 10.37 2.94 8.18
N ALA A 40 9.37 3.21 7.36
CA ALA A 40 8.19 2.37 7.25
C ALA A 40 8.55 0.98 6.73
N SER A 41 9.43 0.87 5.73
CA SER A 41 9.91 -0.40 5.20
C SER A 41 10.64 -1.23 6.26
N PHE A 42 11.47 -0.58 7.07
CA PHE A 42 12.18 -1.23 8.17
C PHE A 42 11.20 -1.79 9.21
N ILE A 43 10.20 -1.01 9.61
CA ILE A 43 9.18 -1.44 10.56
C ILE A 43 8.38 -2.62 10.02
N ILE A 44 7.96 -2.57 8.74
CA ILE A 44 7.22 -3.65 8.10
C ILE A 44 8.04 -4.94 8.07
N ARG A 45 9.31 -4.86 7.68
CA ARG A 45 10.21 -6.03 7.66
C ARG A 45 10.34 -6.66 9.05
N ASN A 46 10.41 -5.85 10.10
CA ASN A 46 10.48 -6.35 11.47
C ASN A 46 9.17 -7.04 11.89
N ILE A 47 8.02 -6.47 11.52
CA ILE A 47 6.71 -7.07 11.86
C ILE A 47 6.52 -8.42 11.19
N ILE A 48 6.92 -8.56 9.93
CA ILE A 48 6.78 -9.82 9.20
C ILE A 48 7.96 -10.79 9.42
N ASP A 49 8.96 -10.37 10.20
CA ASP A 49 10.19 -11.14 10.48
C ASP A 49 10.92 -11.58 9.19
N ARG A 50 11.03 -10.64 8.24
CA ARG A 50 11.70 -10.85 6.95
C ARG A 50 12.60 -9.66 6.62
N PRO A 51 13.84 -9.62 7.14
CA PRO A 51 14.73 -8.48 6.91
C PRO A 51 15.18 -8.33 5.44
N ASP A 52 15.05 -9.37 4.65
CA ASP A 52 15.40 -9.41 3.22
C ASP A 52 14.21 -9.10 2.29
N ALA A 53 13.01 -8.87 2.83
CA ALA A 53 11.84 -8.60 2.02
C ALA A 53 11.95 -7.26 1.30
N GLU A 54 11.55 -7.23 0.04
CA GLU A 54 11.35 -5.99 -0.70
C GLU A 54 10.01 -5.37 -0.32
N VAL A 55 10.03 -4.09 0.06
CA VAL A 55 8.83 -3.34 0.40
C VAL A 55 8.66 -2.21 -0.62
N ARG A 56 7.49 -2.13 -1.24
CA ARG A 56 7.13 -1.11 -2.22
C ARG A 56 5.82 -0.45 -1.82
N PHE A 57 5.73 0.86 -2.00
CA PHE A 57 4.54 1.63 -1.68
C PHE A 57 3.87 2.14 -2.94
N PHE A 58 2.54 1.99 -3.01
CA PHE A 58 1.74 2.47 -4.12
C PHE A 58 0.55 3.27 -3.59
N PRO A 59 0.03 4.25 -4.37
CA PRO A 59 -1.03 5.12 -3.89
C PRO A 59 -2.41 4.45 -3.74
N GLY A 60 -2.55 3.20 -4.16
CA GLY A 60 -3.83 2.51 -4.03
C GLY A 60 -3.72 1.02 -4.30
N ALA A 61 -4.64 0.26 -3.76
CA ALA A 61 -4.67 -1.19 -3.90
C ALA A 61 -4.87 -1.66 -5.35
N THR A 62 -5.64 -0.94 -6.14
CA THR A 62 -5.84 -1.25 -7.57
C THR A 62 -4.52 -1.20 -8.33
N GLN A 63 -3.72 -0.14 -8.12
CA GLN A 63 -2.40 -0.03 -8.73
C GLN A 63 -1.47 -1.14 -8.26
N ALA A 64 -1.49 -1.47 -6.97
CA ALA A 64 -0.70 -2.58 -6.42
C ALA A 64 -1.07 -3.90 -7.07
N ASN A 65 -2.36 -4.19 -7.28
CA ASN A 65 -2.82 -5.39 -7.97
C ASN A 65 -2.26 -5.48 -9.40
N PHE A 66 -2.35 -4.39 -10.17
CA PHE A 66 -1.86 -4.37 -11.54
C PHE A 66 -0.35 -4.58 -11.61
N ILE A 67 0.41 -3.92 -10.74
CA ILE A 67 1.87 -4.03 -10.73
C ILE A 67 2.33 -5.43 -10.34
N VAL A 68 1.71 -6.04 -9.32
CA VAL A 68 2.05 -7.41 -8.89
C VAL A 68 1.74 -8.40 -10.00
N ILE A 69 0.59 -8.29 -10.66
CA ILE A 69 0.21 -9.18 -11.75
C ILE A 69 1.17 -9.00 -12.93
N ASP A 70 1.48 -7.78 -13.31
CA ASP A 70 2.41 -7.49 -14.41
C ASP A 70 3.81 -8.04 -14.14
N ALA A 71 4.29 -7.90 -12.91
CA ALA A 71 5.61 -8.40 -12.52
C ALA A 71 5.69 -9.93 -12.43
N ALA A 72 4.58 -10.58 -12.02
CA ALA A 72 4.54 -12.02 -11.79
C ALA A 72 4.21 -12.84 -13.03
N LEU A 73 3.53 -12.27 -14.02
CA LEU A 73 3.02 -12.99 -15.19
C LEU A 73 3.71 -12.52 -16.48
N SER A 74 3.86 -13.43 -17.42
CA SER A 74 4.27 -13.09 -18.78
C SER A 74 3.06 -12.59 -19.59
N PRO A 75 3.27 -11.92 -20.76
CA PRO A 75 2.16 -11.41 -21.59
C PRO A 75 1.16 -12.46 -22.06
N VAL A 76 1.56 -13.73 -22.08
CA VAL A 76 0.69 -14.84 -22.52
C VAL A 76 0.00 -15.57 -21.37
N GLN A 77 0.27 -15.18 -20.12
CA GLN A 77 -0.38 -15.74 -18.95
C GLN A 77 -1.58 -14.89 -18.53
N SER A 78 -2.49 -15.47 -17.79
CA SER A 78 -3.70 -14.79 -17.32
C SER A 78 -3.98 -15.12 -15.86
N VAL A 79 -4.88 -14.34 -15.25
CA VAL A 79 -5.32 -14.49 -13.86
C VAL A 79 -6.73 -15.07 -13.86
N ILE A 80 -6.97 -16.08 -13.03
CA ILE A 80 -8.30 -16.59 -12.75
C ILE A 80 -8.76 -15.96 -11.44
N ALA A 81 -9.89 -15.29 -11.47
CA ALA A 81 -10.49 -14.66 -10.30
C ALA A 81 -11.99 -14.83 -10.30
N ALA A 82 -12.62 -14.75 -9.11
CA ALA A 82 -14.07 -14.74 -9.03
C ALA A 82 -14.63 -13.51 -9.74
N ASP A 83 -15.81 -13.63 -10.36
CA ASP A 83 -16.46 -12.51 -11.05
C ASP A 83 -16.84 -11.37 -10.08
N THR A 84 -16.99 -11.66 -8.78
CA THR A 84 -17.19 -10.67 -7.72
C THR A 84 -15.86 -10.18 -7.10
N GLY A 85 -14.73 -10.73 -7.53
CA GLY A 85 -13.41 -10.35 -7.03
C GLY A 85 -13.04 -8.92 -7.43
N HIS A 86 -12.22 -8.27 -6.60
CA HIS A 86 -11.80 -6.88 -6.80
C HIS A 86 -11.16 -6.65 -8.18
N ILE A 87 -10.36 -7.58 -8.65
CA ILE A 87 -9.66 -7.50 -9.95
C ILE A 87 -10.65 -7.39 -11.11
N ASN A 88 -11.81 -8.04 -11.01
CA ASN A 88 -12.84 -8.03 -12.05
C ASN A 88 -13.83 -6.89 -11.91
N CYS A 89 -14.03 -6.36 -10.70
CA CYS A 89 -15.07 -5.38 -10.40
C CYS A 89 -14.55 -3.93 -10.27
N HIS A 90 -13.25 -3.76 -10.06
CA HIS A 90 -12.66 -2.44 -9.76
C HIS A 90 -11.33 -2.19 -10.53
#